data_d43683480f3f56831ab68f0ac1ec60c9
#
_entry.id   d43683480f3f56831ab68f0ac1ec60c9
#
_cell.length_a   1.000
_cell.length_b   1.000
_cell.length_c   1.000
_cell.angle_alpha   90.00
_cell.angle_beta   90.00
_cell.angle_gamma   90.00
#
_symmetry.space_group_name_H-M   'P 1'
#
loop_
_entity.id
_entity.type
_entity.pdbx_description
1 polymer ?
#
loop_
_entity_poly.entity_id
_entity_poly.type
_entity_poly.pdbx_seq_one_letter_code
_entity_poly.pdbx_strand_id
1 'polypeptide(L)'
;MKNIATFMLVSALTLGFFTSCDSGVQHRTFRGIYADDPAGMEGLYNPERGFRLEVALDVTEKNYVWAPEEYPDITSYLEEQSEFYASDSVSLVQTYFYLTGAVGKELTGEDFRTMGIFFDKLRSLGKKAVLRFAYETQFLGRAATGPTLEDIIRHTEQLKPFLEENKDVIQVVQAGMIGAWGEWHSSFHGLEKSDDTKRTILQHICRMTPEGRAVQIRVPEYKNLLDTASNDYKRISFHDDFIVIKKHQWDGGMSEGTPAYEQIVRESPCFPVDGELPWETWSMNEDPDNPEAGWIIDGLQTARRLFLQHFTSLSVIHNYKEKNTKDKYSMMYWKETPVSTEFLRENKMPVSDGYFIRKDGSVAERNVFDYIRDHLGYRI
;
A
#
# COMPACT_ATOMS: atom_id res chain seq x y z
N MET A 1 74.79 -9.09 5.91
CA MET A 1 73.48 -9.66 6.32
C MET A 1 72.65 -8.44 6.65
N LYS A 2 71.80 -8.04 5.70
CA LYS A 2 70.92 -6.87 5.83
C LYS A 2 69.48 -7.38 5.70
N ASN A 3 68.70 -7.23 6.79
CA ASN A 3 67.25 -7.51 6.79
C ASN A 3 66.53 -6.35 6.14
N ILE A 4 65.76 -6.64 5.10
CA ILE A 4 64.81 -5.73 4.45
C ILE A 4 63.44 -6.07 4.99
N ALA A 5 62.85 -5.17 5.79
CA ALA A 5 61.47 -5.24 6.21
C ALA A 5 60.57 -4.61 5.13
N THR A 6 59.70 -5.40 4.58
CA THR A 6 58.69 -4.97 3.59
C THR A 6 57.49 -4.41 4.34
N PHE A 7 57.23 -3.11 4.23
CA PHE A 7 56.00 -2.47 4.67
C PHE A 7 54.90 -2.73 3.64
N MET A 8 53.89 -3.47 4.01
CA MET A 8 52.61 -3.51 3.24
C MET A 8 51.76 -2.30 3.61
N LEU A 9 51.57 -1.45 2.64
CA LEU A 9 50.64 -0.32 2.72
C LEU A 9 49.25 -0.85 2.40
N VAL A 10 48.39 -0.94 3.42
CA VAL A 10 46.94 -1.28 3.22
C VAL A 10 46.25 0.01 2.89
N SER A 11 45.94 0.20 1.61
CA SER A 11 45.06 1.28 1.15
C SER A 11 43.59 0.87 1.44
N ALA A 12 43.02 1.48 2.46
CA ALA A 12 41.59 1.39 2.67
C ALA A 12 40.88 2.23 1.60
N LEU A 13 40.36 1.57 0.56
CA LEU A 13 39.39 2.18 -0.35
C LEU A 13 38.05 2.24 0.39
N THR A 14 37.66 3.41 0.86
CA THR A 14 36.27 3.71 1.20
C THR A 14 35.45 3.80 -0.10
N LEU A 15 34.83 2.70 -0.49
CA LEU A 15 33.78 2.73 -1.49
C LEU A 15 32.56 3.43 -0.88
N GLY A 16 32.37 4.68 -1.28
CA GLY A 16 31.10 5.36 -1.09
C GLY A 16 30.03 4.65 -1.92
N PHE A 17 29.09 4.02 -1.24
CA PHE A 17 27.87 3.51 -1.89
C PHE A 17 27.02 4.70 -2.31
N PHE A 18 27.24 5.19 -3.52
CA PHE A 18 26.20 5.91 -4.23
C PHE A 18 25.22 4.84 -4.76
N THR A 19 24.11 4.67 -4.09
CA THR A 19 22.99 3.94 -4.66
C THR A 19 22.36 4.79 -5.76
N SER A 20 22.98 4.79 -6.93
CA SER A 20 22.29 5.07 -8.18
C SER A 20 21.31 3.92 -8.38
N CYS A 21 20.02 4.20 -8.52
CA CYS A 21 19.08 3.27 -9.12
C CYS A 21 19.47 3.10 -10.59
N ASP A 22 20.48 2.29 -10.82
CA ASP A 22 20.84 1.89 -12.16
C ASP A 22 19.86 0.79 -12.58
N SER A 23 19.17 1.01 -13.69
CA SER A 23 18.13 0.15 -14.27
C SER A 23 18.65 -1.17 -14.82
N GLY A 24 19.72 -1.67 -14.25
CA GLY A 24 20.22 -3.01 -14.52
C GLY A 24 19.34 -4.05 -13.83
N VAL A 25 18.41 -4.65 -14.57
CA VAL A 25 17.66 -5.82 -14.14
C VAL A 25 18.62 -6.90 -13.67
N GLN A 26 18.74 -7.07 -12.35
CA GLN A 26 19.51 -8.17 -11.79
C GLN A 26 18.64 -9.44 -11.78
N HIS A 27 18.84 -10.28 -12.75
CA HIS A 27 18.23 -11.62 -12.76
C HIS A 27 18.84 -12.47 -11.63
N ARG A 28 18.09 -12.67 -10.55
CA ARG A 28 18.41 -13.69 -9.55
C ARG A 28 17.63 -14.96 -9.89
N THR A 29 18.33 -15.96 -10.34
CA THR A 29 17.74 -17.31 -10.52
C THR A 29 17.72 -17.99 -9.16
N PHE A 30 16.55 -18.14 -8.57
CA PHE A 30 16.37 -19.01 -7.39
C PHE A 30 16.30 -20.44 -7.87
N ARG A 31 17.38 -21.20 -7.64
CA ARG A 31 17.39 -22.64 -7.89
C ARG A 31 17.04 -23.36 -6.60
N GLY A 32 16.10 -24.29 -6.67
CA GLY A 32 15.87 -25.26 -5.61
C GLY A 32 14.59 -25.10 -4.78
N ILE A 33 13.67 -24.21 -5.16
CA ILE A 33 12.32 -24.17 -4.58
C ILE A 33 11.37 -24.85 -5.55
N TYR A 34 10.71 -25.90 -5.07
CA TYR A 34 9.66 -26.59 -5.80
C TYR A 34 8.29 -26.14 -5.31
N ALA A 35 7.27 -26.31 -6.15
CA ALA A 35 5.90 -25.89 -5.85
C ALA A 35 5.29 -26.65 -4.63
N ASP A 36 5.85 -27.81 -4.31
CA ASP A 36 5.50 -28.65 -3.15
C ASP A 36 6.54 -28.60 -2.03
N ASP A 37 7.39 -27.58 -2.01
CA ASP A 37 8.35 -27.36 -0.93
C ASP A 37 7.73 -26.40 0.13
N PRO A 38 7.34 -26.91 1.31
CA PRO A 38 6.75 -26.07 2.35
C PRO A 38 7.65 -24.91 2.78
N ALA A 39 8.95 -25.13 2.89
CA ALA A 39 9.90 -24.09 3.26
C ALA A 39 9.99 -22.97 2.18
N GLY A 40 9.82 -23.35 0.92
CA GLY A 40 9.77 -22.37 -0.17
C GLY A 40 8.54 -21.48 -0.15
N MET A 41 7.40 -22.07 0.21
CA MET A 41 6.14 -21.30 0.32
C MET A 41 6.12 -20.43 1.58
N GLU A 42 6.64 -20.90 2.71
CA GLU A 42 6.81 -20.08 3.91
C GLU A 42 7.72 -18.87 3.68
N GLY A 43 8.77 -19.04 2.89
CA GLY A 43 9.69 -17.94 2.53
C GLY A 43 9.05 -16.84 1.69
N LEU A 44 7.86 -17.06 1.14
CA LEU A 44 7.11 -16.02 0.42
C LEU A 44 6.33 -15.08 1.35
N TYR A 45 6.06 -15.51 2.59
CA TYR A 45 5.43 -14.64 3.57
C TYR A 45 6.39 -13.51 3.98
N ASN A 46 5.94 -12.27 3.83
CA ASN A 46 6.69 -11.08 4.23
C ASN A 46 5.70 -10.00 4.71
N PRO A 47 5.79 -9.56 5.98
CA PRO A 47 4.87 -8.56 6.51
C PRO A 47 5.04 -7.15 5.89
N GLU A 48 6.04 -6.94 5.03
CA GLU A 48 6.22 -5.66 4.31
C GLU A 48 5.50 -5.65 2.95
N ARG A 49 4.81 -6.73 2.56
CA ARG A 49 4.11 -6.88 1.30
C ARG A 49 2.95 -7.86 1.38
N GLY A 50 2.04 -7.81 0.43
CA GLY A 50 0.96 -8.78 0.31
C GLY A 50 -0.43 -8.14 0.30
N PHE A 51 -1.44 -8.95 0.50
CA PHE A 51 -2.80 -8.48 0.66
C PHE A 51 -2.98 -7.75 1.98
N ARG A 52 -3.87 -6.76 1.99
CA ARG A 52 -4.21 -5.98 3.18
C ARG A 52 -5.69 -6.04 3.54
N LEU A 53 -5.95 -6.09 4.84
CA LEU A 53 -7.25 -5.79 5.44
C LEU A 53 -7.47 -4.29 5.48
N GLU A 54 -8.67 -3.88 5.89
CA GLU A 54 -9.00 -2.49 6.19
C GLU A 54 -9.68 -2.37 7.53
N VAL A 55 -9.15 -1.47 8.36
CA VAL A 55 -9.70 -1.14 9.68
C VAL A 55 -9.71 0.36 9.85
N ALA A 56 -10.89 0.92 10.11
CA ALA A 56 -11.08 2.33 10.38
C ALA A 56 -11.48 2.53 11.83
N LEU A 57 -10.54 2.99 12.64
CA LEU A 57 -10.72 3.28 14.06
C LEU A 57 -10.71 4.80 14.28
N ASP A 58 -11.78 5.35 14.88
CA ASP A 58 -11.72 6.67 15.46
C ASP A 58 -11.03 6.57 16.83
N VAL A 59 -9.81 7.08 16.92
CA VAL A 59 -9.00 6.96 18.13
C VAL A 59 -9.46 7.89 19.24
N THR A 60 -10.14 8.97 18.87
CA THR A 60 -10.67 9.96 19.81
C THR A 60 -12.01 9.54 20.43
N GLU A 61 -12.84 8.83 19.64
CA GLU A 61 -14.15 8.31 20.06
C GLU A 61 -14.09 6.82 20.46
N LYS A 62 -12.98 6.14 20.19
CA LYS A 62 -12.71 4.72 20.47
C LYS A 62 -13.74 3.77 19.88
N ASN A 63 -14.14 4.02 18.65
CA ASN A 63 -15.08 3.20 17.93
C ASN A 63 -14.61 2.93 16.50
N TYR A 64 -15.19 1.92 15.86
CA TYR A 64 -14.94 1.62 14.46
C TYR A 64 -15.88 2.43 13.58
N VAL A 65 -15.31 3.13 12.60
CA VAL A 65 -16.05 4.04 11.72
C VAL A 65 -16.95 3.29 10.74
N TRP A 66 -16.46 2.17 10.20
CA TRP A 66 -17.17 1.42 9.14
C TRP A 66 -17.79 0.12 9.63
N ALA A 67 -17.56 -0.26 10.88
CA ALA A 67 -18.19 -1.39 11.50
C ALA A 67 -19.39 -0.88 12.32
N PRO A 68 -20.65 -1.10 11.87
CA PRO A 68 -21.82 -0.58 12.58
C PRO A 68 -22.13 -1.36 13.86
N GLU A 69 -21.46 -2.48 14.08
CA GLU A 69 -21.62 -3.34 15.24
C GLU A 69 -20.72 -2.87 16.38
N GLU A 70 -21.21 -3.03 17.60
CA GLU A 70 -20.41 -2.75 18.78
C GLU A 70 -19.42 -3.90 19.03
N TYR A 71 -18.15 -3.57 19.08
CA TYR A 71 -17.09 -4.50 19.45
C TYR A 71 -16.69 -4.29 20.91
N PRO A 72 -16.35 -5.35 21.64
CA PRO A 72 -16.04 -5.26 23.08
C PRO A 72 -14.82 -4.38 23.40
N ASP A 73 -13.91 -4.23 22.45
CA ASP A 73 -12.75 -3.36 22.57
C ASP A 73 -12.20 -2.93 21.19
N ILE A 74 -11.21 -2.03 21.21
CA ILE A 74 -10.64 -1.42 19.99
C ILE A 74 -9.77 -2.36 19.14
N THR A 75 -9.61 -3.63 19.52
CA THR A 75 -8.83 -4.62 18.74
C THR A 75 -9.68 -5.78 18.24
N SER A 76 -10.89 -5.94 18.76
CA SER A 76 -11.74 -7.10 18.47
C SER A 76 -12.11 -7.23 16.99
N TYR A 77 -12.40 -6.12 16.31
CA TYR A 77 -12.67 -6.14 14.88
C TYR A 77 -11.45 -6.56 14.06
N LEU A 78 -10.26 -6.06 14.42
CA LEU A 78 -9.02 -6.47 13.78
C LEU A 78 -8.75 -7.97 13.97
N GLU A 79 -9.03 -8.51 15.16
CA GLU A 79 -8.90 -9.95 15.44
C GLU A 79 -9.85 -10.77 14.57
N GLU A 80 -11.12 -10.41 14.55
CA GLU A 80 -12.15 -11.07 13.72
C GLU A 80 -11.77 -11.08 12.24
N GLN A 81 -11.39 -9.91 11.70
CA GLN A 81 -10.97 -9.83 10.30
C GLN A 81 -9.69 -10.64 10.03
N SER A 82 -8.74 -10.65 10.96
CA SER A 82 -7.52 -11.43 10.82
C SER A 82 -7.78 -12.92 10.84
N GLU A 83 -8.73 -13.39 11.62
CA GLU A 83 -9.14 -14.79 11.65
C GLU A 83 -9.92 -15.16 10.38
N PHE A 84 -10.85 -14.34 9.94
CA PHE A 84 -11.64 -14.55 8.74
C PHE A 84 -10.76 -14.73 7.48
N TYR A 85 -9.69 -13.93 7.35
CA TYR A 85 -8.77 -13.98 6.21
C TYR A 85 -7.49 -14.80 6.47
N ALA A 86 -7.45 -15.61 7.54
CA ALA A 86 -6.25 -16.35 7.91
C ALA A 86 -5.75 -17.29 6.80
N SER A 87 -6.67 -17.95 6.08
CA SER A 87 -6.33 -18.85 4.96
C SER A 87 -5.71 -18.14 3.76
N ASP A 88 -5.88 -16.82 3.66
CA ASP A 88 -5.41 -16.02 2.53
C ASP A 88 -4.05 -15.38 2.80
N SER A 89 -3.46 -15.65 3.97
CA SER A 89 -2.13 -15.15 4.36
C SER A 89 -1.99 -13.63 4.24
N VAL A 90 -3.04 -12.88 4.65
CA VAL A 90 -3.04 -11.42 4.61
C VAL A 90 -2.04 -10.88 5.62
N SER A 91 -1.08 -10.09 5.15
CA SER A 91 0.08 -9.63 5.93
C SER A 91 -0.01 -8.19 6.39
N LEU A 92 -0.84 -7.38 5.75
CA LEU A 92 -0.95 -5.95 5.98
C LEU A 92 -2.35 -5.55 6.44
N VAL A 93 -2.43 -4.38 7.06
CA VAL A 93 -3.70 -3.76 7.45
C VAL A 93 -3.68 -2.30 7.05
N GLN A 94 -4.58 -1.89 6.15
CA GLN A 94 -4.89 -0.48 5.98
C GLN A 94 -5.50 0.01 7.28
N THR A 95 -4.74 0.79 7.99
CA THR A 95 -5.11 1.31 9.29
C THR A 95 -5.47 2.78 9.15
N TYR A 96 -6.77 3.06 9.17
CA TYR A 96 -7.24 4.43 9.28
C TYR A 96 -7.36 4.79 10.77
N PHE A 97 -6.61 5.80 11.18
CA PHE A 97 -6.83 6.47 12.45
C PHE A 97 -7.57 7.78 12.22
N TYR A 98 -8.84 7.78 12.54
CA TYR A 98 -9.66 8.99 12.53
C TYR A 98 -9.44 9.80 13.80
N LEU A 99 -9.37 11.11 13.64
CA LEU A 99 -9.09 12.09 14.69
C LEU A 99 -10.27 13.08 14.82
N THR A 100 -11.51 12.57 14.71
CA THR A 100 -12.70 13.43 14.57
C THR A 100 -12.89 14.35 15.79
N GLY A 101 -12.67 13.84 16.99
CA GLY A 101 -12.78 14.59 18.24
C GLY A 101 -11.61 15.55 18.52
N ALA A 102 -10.53 15.50 17.72
CA ALA A 102 -9.36 16.36 17.92
C ALA A 102 -9.39 17.66 17.13
N VAL A 103 -10.40 17.89 16.27
CA VAL A 103 -10.53 19.15 15.51
C VAL A 103 -10.60 20.34 16.49
N GLY A 104 -9.68 21.31 16.30
CA GLY A 104 -9.54 22.47 17.17
C GLY A 104 -8.87 22.20 18.52
N LYS A 105 -8.35 20.99 18.76
CA LYS A 105 -7.73 20.58 20.03
C LYS A 105 -6.37 19.92 19.78
N GLU A 106 -5.66 19.60 20.84
CA GLU A 106 -4.48 18.73 20.80
C GLU A 106 -4.89 17.27 20.92
N LEU A 107 -4.07 16.37 20.36
CA LEU A 107 -4.13 14.95 20.68
C LEU A 107 -3.73 14.75 22.14
N THR A 108 -4.45 13.88 22.82
CA THR A 108 -4.26 13.60 24.24
C THR A 108 -3.42 12.34 24.46
N GLY A 109 -2.89 12.16 25.67
CA GLY A 109 -2.20 10.91 26.02
C GLY A 109 -3.08 9.66 25.88
N GLU A 110 -4.40 9.82 25.97
CA GLU A 110 -5.36 8.74 25.79
C GLU A 110 -5.47 8.33 24.32
N ASP A 111 -5.43 9.29 23.38
CA ASP A 111 -5.46 9.01 21.95
C ASP A 111 -4.20 8.23 21.54
N PHE A 112 -3.03 8.64 22.03
CA PHE A 112 -1.78 7.90 21.81
C PHE A 112 -1.81 6.50 22.42
N ARG A 113 -2.41 6.34 23.60
CA ARG A 113 -2.58 5.03 24.23
C ARG A 113 -3.48 4.13 23.37
N THR A 114 -4.57 4.65 22.85
CA THR A 114 -5.49 3.93 21.96
C THR A 114 -4.77 3.44 20.70
N MET A 115 -4.02 4.31 20.02
CA MET A 115 -3.20 3.93 18.86
C MET A 115 -2.13 2.89 19.24
N GLY A 116 -1.50 3.04 20.41
CA GLY A 116 -0.48 2.10 20.91
C GLY A 116 -1.03 0.69 21.11
N ILE A 117 -2.21 0.55 21.74
CA ILE A 117 -2.89 -0.73 21.92
C ILE A 117 -3.16 -1.40 20.56
N PHE A 118 -3.61 -0.62 19.57
CA PHE A 118 -3.85 -1.14 18.23
C PHE A 118 -2.55 -1.62 17.55
N PHE A 119 -1.46 -0.86 17.66
CA PHE A 119 -0.15 -1.26 17.14
C PHE A 119 0.40 -2.50 17.85
N ASP A 120 0.21 -2.64 19.16
CA ASP A 120 0.60 -3.85 19.88
C ASP A 120 -0.18 -5.07 19.41
N LYS A 121 -1.45 -4.90 19.05
CA LYS A 121 -2.25 -5.96 18.45
C LYS A 121 -1.70 -6.34 17.07
N LEU A 122 -1.33 -5.40 16.21
CA LEU A 122 -0.68 -5.69 14.93
C LEU A 122 0.62 -6.50 15.12
N ARG A 123 1.45 -6.13 16.11
CA ARG A 123 2.67 -6.90 16.44
C ARG A 123 2.33 -8.33 16.82
N SER A 124 1.33 -8.52 17.69
CA SER A 124 0.93 -9.85 18.14
C SER A 124 0.40 -10.74 17.01
N LEU A 125 -0.20 -10.14 15.99
CA LEU A 125 -0.71 -10.82 14.80
C LEU A 125 0.34 -10.97 13.68
N GLY A 126 1.56 -10.46 13.87
CA GLY A 126 2.61 -10.47 12.85
C GLY A 126 2.28 -9.63 11.62
N LYS A 127 1.45 -8.59 11.76
CA LYS A 127 0.98 -7.73 10.67
C LYS A 127 1.59 -6.32 10.79
N LYS A 128 1.57 -5.58 9.68
CA LYS A 128 1.99 -4.17 9.64
C LYS A 128 0.91 -3.28 9.06
N ALA A 129 0.97 -2.00 9.44
CA ALA A 129 0.05 -0.99 8.99
C ALA A 129 0.48 -0.34 7.66
N VAL A 130 -0.45 -0.26 6.73
CA VAL A 130 -0.53 0.80 5.73
C VAL A 130 -1.32 1.92 6.40
N LEU A 131 -0.63 2.91 6.95
CA LEU A 131 -1.19 3.85 7.93
C LEU A 131 -1.74 5.11 7.26
N ARG A 132 -2.99 5.49 7.58
CA ARG A 132 -3.59 6.74 7.13
C ARG A 132 -4.28 7.44 8.31
N PHE A 133 -4.03 8.73 8.45
CA PHE A 133 -4.78 9.59 9.37
C PHE A 133 -5.84 10.37 8.60
N ALA A 134 -7.03 10.52 9.18
CA ALA A 134 -8.13 11.27 8.60
C ALA A 134 -8.98 11.94 9.68
N TYR A 135 -9.83 12.87 9.30
CA TYR A 135 -10.79 13.52 10.20
C TYR A 135 -12.22 13.41 9.70
N GLU A 136 -12.38 13.40 8.38
CA GLU A 136 -13.70 13.43 7.73
C GLU A 136 -14.07 12.03 7.29
N THR A 137 -15.13 11.48 7.91
CA THR A 137 -15.59 10.10 7.68
C THR A 137 -16.58 9.98 6.54
N GLN A 138 -17.00 11.13 5.95
CA GLN A 138 -18.06 11.17 4.97
C GLN A 138 -17.65 11.92 3.71
N PHE A 139 -18.28 11.53 2.62
CA PHE A 139 -18.12 12.08 1.29
C PHE A 139 -18.75 13.49 1.15
N LEU A 140 -18.22 14.29 0.23
CA LEU A 140 -18.75 15.62 -0.17
C LEU A 140 -18.85 16.65 0.96
N GLY A 141 -17.92 16.70 1.88
CA GLY A 141 -17.92 17.69 2.96
C GLY A 141 -19.15 17.61 3.87
N ARG A 142 -19.77 16.44 3.97
CA ARG A 142 -20.91 16.19 4.86
C ARG A 142 -20.49 16.02 6.31
N ALA A 143 -19.20 15.97 6.57
CA ALA A 143 -18.69 16.05 7.92
C ALA A 143 -19.18 17.33 8.58
N ALA A 144 -19.61 17.25 9.85
CA ALA A 144 -20.09 18.41 10.59
C ALA A 144 -18.99 19.47 10.79
N THR A 145 -17.75 19.05 10.73
CA THR A 145 -16.54 19.88 10.79
C THR A 145 -15.37 19.12 10.16
N GLY A 146 -14.31 19.86 9.81
CA GLY A 146 -13.04 19.31 9.35
C GLY A 146 -11.86 20.08 9.93
N PRO A 147 -10.63 19.58 9.82
CA PRO A 147 -9.46 20.21 10.37
C PRO A 147 -9.12 21.52 9.63
N THR A 148 -8.58 22.48 10.36
CA THR A 148 -7.86 23.61 9.76
C THR A 148 -6.43 23.18 9.39
N LEU A 149 -5.72 24.04 8.65
CA LEU A 149 -4.30 23.82 8.37
C LEU A 149 -3.47 23.75 9.67
N GLU A 150 -3.80 24.60 10.64
CA GLU A 150 -3.15 24.66 11.94
C GLU A 150 -3.38 23.38 12.76
N ASP A 151 -4.57 22.80 12.67
CA ASP A 151 -4.86 21.50 13.32
C ASP A 151 -3.96 20.41 12.74
N ILE A 152 -3.85 20.32 11.42
CA ILE A 152 -3.03 19.33 10.74
C ILE A 152 -1.55 19.49 11.10
N ILE A 153 -1.03 20.72 11.08
CA ILE A 153 0.35 21.01 11.48
C ILE A 153 0.60 20.56 12.92
N ARG A 154 -0.26 20.95 13.83
CA ARG A 154 -0.15 20.58 15.26
C ARG A 154 -0.15 19.07 15.47
N HIS A 155 -1.10 18.36 14.86
CA HIS A 155 -1.21 16.92 15.04
C HIS A 155 -0.07 16.16 14.38
N THR A 156 0.43 16.59 13.22
CA THR A 156 1.61 15.95 12.62
C THR A 156 2.86 16.11 13.48
N GLU A 157 3.02 17.24 14.18
CA GLU A 157 4.12 17.45 15.12
C GLU A 157 3.99 16.55 16.37
N GLN A 158 2.77 16.39 16.88
CA GLN A 158 2.51 15.49 18.02
C GLN A 158 2.67 14.01 17.65
N LEU A 159 2.26 13.62 16.44
CA LEU A 159 2.37 12.23 15.95
C LEU A 159 3.80 11.80 15.68
N LYS A 160 4.69 12.71 15.28
CA LYS A 160 6.05 12.39 14.86
C LYS A 160 6.83 11.49 15.84
N PRO A 161 7.00 11.83 17.13
CA PRO A 161 7.72 10.97 18.08
C PRO A 161 7.04 9.62 18.27
N PHE A 162 5.72 9.58 18.32
CA PHE A 162 4.96 8.36 18.48
C PHE A 162 5.14 7.41 17.29
N LEU A 163 5.12 7.92 16.06
CA LEU A 163 5.33 7.09 14.87
C LEU A 163 6.77 6.58 14.78
N GLU A 164 7.77 7.38 15.17
CA GLU A 164 9.16 6.94 15.20
C GLU A 164 9.37 5.78 16.19
N GLU A 165 8.73 5.83 17.36
CA GLU A 165 8.76 4.76 18.36
C GLU A 165 8.10 3.46 17.86
N ASN A 166 7.12 3.58 16.96
CA ASN A 166 6.31 2.47 16.44
C ASN A 166 6.65 2.10 14.97
N LYS A 167 7.78 2.53 14.44
CA LYS A 167 8.16 2.30 13.04
C LYS A 167 8.26 0.84 12.61
N ASP A 168 8.44 -0.07 13.55
CA ASP A 168 8.50 -1.52 13.31
C ASP A 168 7.20 -2.09 12.75
N VAL A 169 6.05 -1.54 13.16
CA VAL A 169 4.72 -1.97 12.69
C VAL A 169 4.16 -1.12 11.55
N ILE A 170 4.89 -0.10 11.10
CA ILE A 170 4.46 0.76 9.99
C ILE A 170 5.20 0.32 8.73
N GLN A 171 4.45 -0.14 7.72
CA GLN A 171 5.00 -0.44 6.41
C GLN A 171 5.17 0.85 5.59
N VAL A 172 4.14 1.68 5.55
CA VAL A 172 4.10 2.95 4.82
C VAL A 172 3.09 3.89 5.48
N VAL A 173 3.24 5.19 5.29
CA VAL A 173 2.24 6.20 5.65
C VAL A 173 1.57 6.71 4.37
N GLN A 174 0.26 6.56 4.26
CA GLN A 174 -0.49 7.21 3.20
C GLN A 174 -0.79 8.66 3.58
N ALA A 175 -0.61 9.57 2.63
CA ALA A 175 -0.88 10.97 2.83
C ALA A 175 -2.39 11.20 2.95
N GLY A 176 -2.88 11.16 4.18
CA GLY A 176 -4.24 11.46 4.56
C GLY A 176 -4.44 12.92 4.94
N MET A 177 -5.11 13.17 6.05
CA MET A 177 -5.36 14.46 6.72
C MET A 177 -6.36 15.38 6.02
N ILE A 178 -6.52 15.35 4.72
CA ILE A 178 -7.37 16.29 3.96
C ILE A 178 -8.59 15.56 3.41
N GLY A 179 -9.78 16.07 3.72
CA GLY A 179 -11.03 15.73 3.08
C GLY A 179 -11.60 14.36 3.44
N ALA A 180 -12.59 13.95 2.68
CA ALA A 180 -13.25 12.68 2.90
C ALA A 180 -12.24 11.52 2.90
N TRP A 181 -12.26 10.73 3.96
CA TRP A 181 -11.36 9.57 4.19
C TRP A 181 -9.86 9.89 4.10
N GLY A 182 -9.49 11.18 4.12
CA GLY A 182 -8.12 11.61 3.90
C GLY A 182 -7.67 11.49 2.44
N GLU A 183 -8.57 11.58 1.46
CA GLU A 183 -8.27 11.35 0.04
C GLU A 183 -8.08 12.64 -0.76
N TRP A 184 -7.89 13.76 -0.10
CA TRP A 184 -7.54 15.04 -0.70
C TRP A 184 -8.62 15.62 -1.63
N HIS A 185 -9.88 15.33 -1.32
CA HIS A 185 -11.04 15.93 -2.00
C HIS A 185 -12.16 16.22 -1.02
N SER A 186 -13.07 17.09 -1.40
CA SER A 186 -14.30 17.40 -0.64
C SER A 186 -14.06 17.80 0.82
N SER A 187 -12.94 18.44 1.14
CA SER A 187 -12.64 18.85 2.50
C SER A 187 -13.55 19.97 2.99
N PHE A 188 -13.87 19.97 4.28
CA PHE A 188 -14.76 20.95 4.89
C PHE A 188 -14.28 22.40 4.67
N HIS A 189 -12.98 22.65 4.78
CA HIS A 189 -12.37 23.96 4.60
C HIS A 189 -11.77 24.20 3.20
N GLY A 190 -11.91 23.25 2.26
CA GLY A 190 -11.35 23.39 0.91
C GLY A 190 -9.82 23.40 0.87
N LEU A 191 -9.16 22.70 1.80
CA LEU A 191 -7.69 22.68 1.91
C LEU A 191 -7.02 22.12 0.65
N GLU A 192 -7.68 21.22 -0.06
CA GLU A 192 -7.20 20.64 -1.33
C GLU A 192 -7.18 21.63 -2.50
N LYS A 193 -7.80 22.79 -2.38
CA LYS A 193 -7.91 23.78 -3.46
C LYS A 193 -6.68 24.65 -3.66
N SER A 194 -5.78 24.68 -2.68
CA SER A 194 -4.56 25.50 -2.70
C SER A 194 -3.32 24.61 -2.80
N ASP A 195 -2.49 24.83 -3.82
CA ASP A 195 -1.23 24.11 -4.00
C ASP A 195 -0.24 24.40 -2.87
N ASP A 196 -0.22 25.61 -2.33
CA ASP A 196 0.64 25.94 -1.19
C ASP A 196 0.20 25.22 0.08
N THR A 197 -1.11 25.12 0.31
CA THR A 197 -1.67 24.34 1.42
C THR A 197 -1.34 22.85 1.27
N LYS A 198 -1.58 22.28 0.08
CA LYS A 198 -1.24 20.89 -0.22
C LYS A 198 0.25 20.62 -0.01
N ARG A 199 1.13 21.47 -0.52
CA ARG A 199 2.59 21.39 -0.35
C ARG A 199 2.96 21.39 1.13
N THR A 200 2.42 22.33 1.91
CA THR A 200 2.70 22.46 3.35
C THR A 200 2.30 21.19 4.08
N ILE A 201 1.08 20.70 3.87
CA ILE A 201 0.58 19.49 4.52
C ILE A 201 1.43 18.28 4.12
N LEU A 202 1.75 18.11 2.85
CA LEU A 202 2.58 17.00 2.38
C LEU A 202 3.98 17.00 3.03
N GLN A 203 4.59 18.17 3.18
CA GLN A 203 5.87 18.32 3.89
C GLN A 203 5.75 17.96 5.37
N HIS A 204 4.64 18.30 6.03
CA HIS A 204 4.41 17.92 7.42
C HIS A 204 4.19 16.41 7.56
N ILE A 205 3.46 15.78 6.64
CA ILE A 205 3.31 14.32 6.61
C ILE A 205 4.67 13.63 6.39
N CYS A 206 5.50 14.12 5.47
CA CYS A 206 6.86 13.59 5.28
C CYS A 206 7.69 13.69 6.55
N ARG A 207 7.60 14.80 7.29
CA ARG A 207 8.35 15.02 8.54
C ARG A 207 7.87 14.16 9.70
N MET A 208 6.57 13.84 9.78
CA MET A 208 6.05 12.94 10.83
C MET A 208 6.32 11.47 10.53
N THR A 209 6.46 11.12 9.25
CA THR A 209 6.70 9.73 8.82
C THR A 209 8.09 9.28 9.26
N PRO A 210 8.23 8.11 9.91
CA PRO A 210 9.52 7.61 10.39
C PRO A 210 10.59 7.55 9.31
N GLU A 211 11.84 7.74 9.71
CA GLU A 211 12.95 7.60 8.77
C GLU A 211 13.01 6.18 8.19
N GLY A 212 13.24 6.08 6.88
CA GLY A 212 13.25 4.81 6.15
C GLY A 212 11.86 4.31 5.73
N ARG A 213 10.78 5.04 6.04
CA ARG A 213 9.43 4.74 5.55
C ARG A 213 9.03 5.72 4.44
N ALA A 214 8.31 5.24 3.44
CA ALA A 214 7.78 6.06 2.36
C ALA A 214 6.45 6.72 2.74
N VAL A 215 6.08 7.76 2.00
CA VAL A 215 4.76 8.39 2.03
C VAL A 215 4.07 8.09 0.71
N GLN A 216 2.85 7.55 0.75
CA GLN A 216 2.05 7.31 -0.45
C GLN A 216 1.04 8.43 -0.67
N ILE A 217 0.90 8.85 -1.92
CA ILE A 217 -0.13 9.81 -2.35
C ILE A 217 -1.05 9.18 -3.39
N ARG A 218 -2.31 9.63 -3.40
CA ARG A 218 -3.34 9.16 -4.32
C ARG A 218 -3.24 9.83 -5.69
N VAL A 219 -2.82 11.07 -5.74
CA VAL A 219 -2.75 11.87 -6.99
C VAL A 219 -1.30 12.18 -7.29
N PRO A 220 -0.69 11.52 -8.31
CA PRO A 220 0.74 11.64 -8.61
C PRO A 220 1.21 13.08 -8.86
N GLU A 221 0.37 13.95 -9.44
CA GLU A 221 0.74 15.35 -9.65
C GLU A 221 1.08 16.08 -8.36
N TYR A 222 0.55 15.69 -7.20
CA TYR A 222 0.87 16.34 -5.92
C TYR A 222 2.34 16.16 -5.51
N LYS A 223 3.00 15.11 -6.00
CA LYS A 223 4.45 14.95 -5.84
C LYS A 223 5.21 16.13 -6.46
N ASN A 224 4.73 16.64 -7.58
CA ASN A 224 5.36 17.75 -8.32
C ASN A 224 5.21 19.11 -7.61
N LEU A 225 4.46 19.18 -6.52
CA LEU A 225 4.43 20.35 -5.63
C LEU A 225 5.69 20.49 -4.79
N LEU A 226 6.47 19.41 -4.64
CA LEU A 226 7.70 19.39 -3.87
C LEU A 226 8.92 19.67 -4.76
N ASP A 227 9.98 20.23 -4.15
CA ASP A 227 11.26 20.35 -4.82
C ASP A 227 11.83 18.95 -5.11
N THR A 228 12.12 18.67 -6.38
CA THR A 228 12.63 17.38 -6.85
C THR A 228 13.96 16.97 -6.22
N ALA A 229 14.76 17.95 -5.76
CA ALA A 229 16.03 17.71 -5.05
C ALA A 229 15.82 17.35 -3.57
N SER A 230 14.64 17.66 -3.01
CA SER A 230 14.36 17.48 -1.59
C SER A 230 14.30 16.01 -1.18
N ASN A 231 14.55 15.74 0.10
CA ASN A 231 14.36 14.41 0.68
C ASN A 231 12.87 14.04 0.74
N ASP A 232 11.98 15.01 0.89
CA ASP A 232 10.53 14.78 0.90
C ASP A 232 10.08 14.21 -0.45
N TYR A 233 10.48 14.84 -1.57
CA TYR A 233 10.18 14.33 -2.92
C TYR A 233 10.64 12.88 -3.11
N LYS A 234 11.85 12.56 -2.65
CA LYS A 234 12.45 11.22 -2.78
C LYS A 234 11.78 10.15 -1.92
N ARG A 235 10.90 10.52 -0.99
CA ARG A 235 10.17 9.59 -0.13
C ARG A 235 8.73 9.38 -0.58
N ILE A 236 8.24 10.16 -1.57
CA ILE A 236 6.89 10.03 -2.07
C ILE A 236 6.77 8.84 -3.01
N SER A 237 5.80 8.02 -2.71
CA SER A 237 5.31 6.88 -3.47
C SER A 237 3.82 7.06 -3.80
N PHE A 238 3.13 6.01 -4.23
CA PHE A 238 1.80 6.12 -4.79
C PHE A 238 0.86 5.03 -4.25
N HIS A 239 -0.44 5.33 -4.23
CA HIS A 239 -1.49 4.32 -4.13
C HIS A 239 -2.58 4.59 -5.15
N ASP A 240 -3.18 3.51 -5.68
CA ASP A 240 -4.19 3.54 -6.73
C ASP A 240 -5.45 2.81 -6.25
N ASP A 241 -6.53 3.56 -6.06
CA ASP A 241 -7.78 3.06 -5.50
C ASP A 241 -8.68 2.42 -6.59
N PHE A 242 -8.25 2.40 -7.85
CA PHE A 242 -9.03 1.90 -9.00
C PHE A 242 -8.25 0.96 -9.92
N ILE A 243 -7.39 0.15 -9.35
CA ILE A 243 -6.38 -0.62 -10.09
C ILE A 243 -6.93 -1.54 -11.19
N VAL A 244 -8.14 -2.08 -11.02
CA VAL A 244 -8.76 -2.98 -12.00
C VAL A 244 -9.51 -2.24 -13.10
N ILE A 245 -9.64 -0.94 -13.02
CA ILE A 245 -10.36 -0.13 -14.00
C ILE A 245 -9.37 0.41 -15.02
N LYS A 246 -9.65 0.18 -16.29
CA LYS A 246 -8.77 0.59 -17.39
C LYS A 246 -8.64 2.11 -17.48
N LYS A 247 -9.74 2.83 -17.24
CA LYS A 247 -9.78 4.30 -17.28
C LYS A 247 -10.93 4.78 -16.40
N HIS A 248 -10.64 5.64 -15.45
CA HIS A 248 -11.65 6.23 -14.58
C HIS A 248 -11.29 7.67 -14.25
N GLN A 249 -12.29 8.55 -14.18
CA GLN A 249 -12.08 9.98 -13.91
C GLN A 249 -11.51 10.25 -12.49
N TRP A 250 -11.62 9.31 -11.58
CA TRP A 250 -11.18 9.43 -10.18
C TRP A 250 -9.95 8.59 -9.85
N ASP A 251 -9.31 8.00 -10.85
CA ASP A 251 -8.09 7.17 -10.68
C ASP A 251 -6.81 7.98 -10.44
N GLY A 252 -6.92 9.29 -10.25
CA GLY A 252 -5.78 10.16 -10.10
C GLY A 252 -4.93 10.31 -11.38
N GLY A 253 -5.47 9.91 -12.53
CA GLY A 253 -4.75 9.90 -13.81
C GLY A 253 -3.82 8.71 -13.99
N MET A 254 -3.96 7.65 -13.17
CA MET A 254 -3.07 6.48 -13.16
C MET A 254 -3.42 5.40 -14.19
N SER A 255 -4.35 5.65 -15.09
CA SER A 255 -4.69 4.74 -16.19
C SER A 255 -3.51 4.53 -17.13
N GLU A 256 -3.38 3.32 -17.68
CA GLU A 256 -2.29 2.96 -18.62
C GLU A 256 -2.20 3.95 -19.79
N GLY A 257 -0.98 4.39 -20.09
CA GLY A 257 -0.70 5.37 -21.15
C GLY A 257 -0.78 6.84 -20.71
N THR A 258 -1.07 7.12 -19.43
CA THR A 258 -1.01 8.48 -18.89
C THR A 258 0.39 8.83 -18.37
N PRO A 259 0.76 10.12 -18.29
CA PRO A 259 2.03 10.53 -17.68
C PRO A 259 2.19 10.04 -16.22
N ALA A 260 1.11 9.99 -15.44
CA ALA A 260 1.12 9.51 -14.08
C ALA A 260 1.42 8.00 -14.02
N TYR A 261 0.81 7.20 -14.89
CA TYR A 261 1.13 5.78 -15.01
C TYR A 261 2.61 5.55 -15.32
N GLU A 262 3.15 6.25 -16.30
CA GLU A 262 4.56 6.15 -16.69
C GLU A 262 5.51 6.61 -15.56
N GLN A 263 5.09 7.60 -14.78
CA GLN A 263 5.84 8.01 -13.59
C GLN A 263 5.88 6.90 -12.55
N ILE A 264 4.75 6.25 -12.26
CA ILE A 264 4.68 5.15 -11.31
C ILE A 264 5.57 3.99 -11.78
N VAL A 265 5.45 3.57 -13.03
CA VAL A 265 6.28 2.49 -13.61
C VAL A 265 7.76 2.79 -13.45
N ARG A 266 8.18 4.03 -13.68
CA ARG A 266 9.58 4.45 -13.55
C ARG A 266 10.09 4.48 -12.11
N GLU A 267 9.26 4.91 -11.17
CA GLU A 267 9.67 5.18 -9.80
C GLU A 267 9.40 4.02 -8.83
N SER A 268 8.39 3.20 -9.10
CA SER A 268 7.96 2.09 -8.25
C SER A 268 9.03 1.01 -7.93
N PRO A 269 10.07 0.79 -8.75
CA PRO A 269 11.14 -0.13 -8.34
C PRO A 269 11.82 0.24 -7.03
N CYS A 270 11.75 1.53 -6.63
CA CYS A 270 12.42 2.04 -5.43
C CYS A 270 11.49 2.25 -4.23
N PHE A 271 10.16 2.17 -4.41
CA PHE A 271 9.17 2.54 -3.39
C PHE A 271 8.03 1.52 -3.30
N PRO A 272 7.40 1.37 -2.13
CA PRO A 272 6.17 0.61 -2.02
C PRO A 272 5.04 1.33 -2.77
N VAL A 273 4.27 0.59 -3.54
CA VAL A 273 3.04 1.06 -4.20
C VAL A 273 1.91 0.20 -3.68
N ASP A 274 0.79 0.82 -3.35
CA ASP A 274 -0.40 0.15 -2.86
C ASP A 274 -1.55 0.23 -3.88
N GLY A 275 -2.40 -0.78 -3.89
CA GLY A 275 -3.59 -0.83 -4.72
C GLY A 275 -4.85 -1.15 -3.96
N GLU A 276 -5.95 -0.62 -4.47
CA GLU A 276 -7.27 -0.89 -3.96
C GLU A 276 -8.20 -1.26 -5.10
N LEU A 277 -9.04 -2.27 -4.84
CA LEU A 277 -10.12 -2.61 -5.74
C LEU A 277 -11.31 -1.71 -5.46
N PRO A 278 -11.98 -1.18 -6.48
CA PRO A 278 -13.16 -0.36 -6.29
C PRO A 278 -14.29 -1.17 -5.66
N TRP A 279 -15.20 -0.47 -4.96
CA TRP A 279 -16.40 -1.08 -4.41
C TRP A 279 -17.29 -1.66 -5.51
N GLU A 280 -17.90 -2.82 -5.25
CA GLU A 280 -18.60 -3.66 -6.22
C GLU A 280 -19.70 -2.98 -7.01
N THR A 281 -20.46 -2.09 -6.37
CA THR A 281 -21.77 -1.71 -6.87
C THR A 281 -21.78 -0.67 -7.96
N TRP A 282 -20.69 0.07 -8.16
CA TRP A 282 -20.72 1.18 -9.12
C TRP A 282 -19.56 1.20 -10.13
N SER A 283 -18.54 0.47 -9.85
CA SER A 283 -17.42 0.32 -10.78
C SER A 283 -17.77 -0.45 -12.04
N MET A 284 -18.87 -1.16 -12.03
CA MET A 284 -19.25 -2.16 -13.02
C MET A 284 -20.29 -1.68 -13.97
N ASN A 285 -21.00 -0.64 -13.60
CA ASN A 285 -22.01 -0.13 -14.47
C ASN A 285 -21.34 0.54 -15.66
N GLU A 286 -21.59 -0.01 -16.81
CA GLU A 286 -21.35 0.69 -18.07
C GLU A 286 -21.93 2.09 -17.90
N ASP A 287 -21.06 3.07 -17.79
CA ASP A 287 -21.49 4.45 -17.86
C ASP A 287 -21.87 4.70 -19.32
N PRO A 288 -23.17 4.86 -19.64
CA PRO A 288 -23.62 5.03 -21.01
C PRO A 288 -23.03 6.31 -21.64
N ASP A 289 -22.64 7.29 -20.82
CA ASP A 289 -22.01 8.52 -21.28
C ASP A 289 -20.48 8.40 -21.41
N ASN A 290 -19.89 7.34 -20.82
CA ASN A 290 -18.48 7.04 -20.90
C ASN A 290 -18.24 5.52 -21.00
N PRO A 291 -18.43 4.92 -22.19
CA PRO A 291 -18.31 3.48 -22.38
C PRO A 291 -16.92 2.91 -22.09
N GLU A 292 -15.91 3.75 -21.90
CA GLU A 292 -14.57 3.33 -21.48
C GLU A 292 -14.39 3.31 -19.94
N ALA A 293 -15.28 3.95 -19.18
CA ALA A 293 -15.14 4.10 -17.75
C ALA A 293 -15.40 2.82 -16.95
N GLY A 294 -16.18 1.91 -17.46
CA GLY A 294 -16.53 0.65 -16.79
C GLY A 294 -15.69 -0.56 -17.21
N TRP A 295 -14.58 -0.37 -17.89
CA TRP A 295 -13.80 -1.48 -18.42
C TRP A 295 -12.90 -2.08 -17.37
N ILE A 296 -13.35 -3.18 -16.80
CA ILE A 296 -12.60 -3.98 -15.86
C ILE A 296 -11.68 -4.91 -16.62
N ILE A 297 -10.42 -4.88 -16.25
CA ILE A 297 -9.45 -5.87 -16.72
C ILE A 297 -9.62 -7.15 -15.90
N ASP A 298 -9.44 -8.30 -16.52
CA ASP A 298 -9.49 -9.59 -15.82
C ASP A 298 -8.29 -9.77 -14.85
N GLY A 299 -8.34 -10.84 -14.05
CA GLY A 299 -7.32 -11.07 -13.02
C GLY A 299 -5.90 -11.17 -13.57
N LEU A 300 -5.68 -11.74 -14.74
CA LEU A 300 -4.35 -11.82 -15.36
C LEU A 300 -3.88 -10.45 -15.88
N GLN A 301 -4.76 -9.65 -16.43
CA GLN A 301 -4.46 -8.26 -16.80
C GLN A 301 -4.18 -7.40 -15.56
N THR A 302 -4.92 -7.59 -14.49
CA THR A 302 -4.67 -6.95 -13.21
C THR A 302 -3.29 -7.36 -12.67
N ALA A 303 -2.96 -8.64 -12.68
CA ALA A 303 -1.63 -9.13 -12.29
C ALA A 303 -0.53 -8.45 -13.12
N ARG A 304 -0.70 -8.35 -14.44
CA ARG A 304 0.26 -7.65 -15.33
C ARG A 304 0.45 -6.19 -14.88
N ARG A 305 -0.64 -5.47 -14.60
CA ARG A 305 -0.59 -4.07 -14.15
C ARG A 305 0.15 -3.95 -12.83
N LEU A 306 -0.19 -4.81 -11.85
CA LEU A 306 0.48 -4.87 -10.55
C LEU A 306 1.99 -5.08 -10.68
N PHE A 307 2.41 -5.93 -11.61
CA PHE A 307 3.83 -6.17 -11.86
C PHE A 307 4.53 -4.99 -12.52
N LEU A 308 3.95 -4.39 -13.54
CA LEU A 308 4.55 -3.25 -14.24
C LEU A 308 4.73 -2.04 -13.32
N GLN A 309 3.83 -1.85 -12.39
CA GLN A 309 3.88 -0.77 -11.40
C GLN A 309 4.49 -1.21 -10.06
N HIS A 310 5.03 -2.42 -9.97
CA HIS A 310 5.71 -2.98 -8.80
C HIS A 310 4.92 -2.84 -7.50
N PHE A 311 3.62 -3.13 -7.53
CA PHE A 311 2.78 -3.06 -6.34
C PHE A 311 3.31 -3.94 -5.22
N THR A 312 3.31 -3.42 -4.01
CA THR A 312 3.72 -4.13 -2.79
C THR A 312 2.54 -4.63 -2.00
N SER A 313 1.40 -3.97 -2.11
CA SER A 313 0.18 -4.31 -1.39
C SER A 313 -1.06 -4.10 -2.24
N LEU A 314 -2.12 -4.82 -1.89
CA LEU A 314 -3.42 -4.75 -2.56
C LEU A 314 -4.53 -5.00 -1.54
N SER A 315 -5.54 -4.14 -1.52
CA SER A 315 -6.76 -4.39 -0.77
C SER A 315 -7.54 -5.55 -1.35
N VAL A 316 -7.98 -6.46 -0.48
CA VAL A 316 -8.81 -7.59 -0.87
C VAL A 316 -10.23 -7.48 -0.32
N ILE A 317 -10.46 -6.48 0.54
CA ILE A 317 -11.68 -6.45 1.38
C ILE A 317 -12.93 -6.09 0.58
N HIS A 318 -12.81 -5.20 -0.39
CA HIS A 318 -13.96 -4.64 -1.08
C HIS A 318 -14.71 -5.67 -1.90
N ASN A 319 -14.02 -6.66 -2.45
CA ASN A 319 -14.60 -7.64 -3.38
C ASN A 319 -14.55 -9.09 -2.87
N TYR A 320 -14.19 -9.28 -1.59
CA TYR A 320 -14.01 -10.62 -1.04
C TYR A 320 -15.32 -11.23 -0.52
N LYS A 321 -16.19 -10.46 0.11
CA LYS A 321 -17.37 -10.94 0.82
C LYS A 321 -18.45 -11.49 -0.13
N GLU A 322 -18.44 -11.07 -1.37
CA GLU A 322 -19.40 -11.57 -2.35
C GLU A 322 -18.85 -12.80 -3.05
N LYS A 323 -19.58 -13.89 -2.94
CA LYS A 323 -19.32 -15.15 -3.65
C LYS A 323 -19.62 -15.00 -5.14
N ASN A 324 -19.08 -13.96 -5.76
CA ASN A 324 -19.30 -13.67 -7.15
C ASN A 324 -18.18 -14.25 -7.99
N THR A 325 -18.41 -15.47 -8.49
CA THR A 325 -17.48 -16.15 -9.41
C THR A 325 -17.64 -15.72 -10.87
N LYS A 326 -18.49 -14.76 -11.15
CA LYS A 326 -18.77 -14.30 -12.52
C LYS A 326 -18.02 -13.02 -12.86
N ASP A 327 -17.76 -12.17 -11.88
CA ASP A 327 -17.13 -10.89 -12.11
C ASP A 327 -15.62 -11.04 -12.07
N LYS A 328 -14.97 -10.75 -13.20
CA LYS A 328 -13.54 -10.96 -13.44
C LYS A 328 -12.59 -10.20 -12.51
N TYR A 329 -13.11 -9.24 -11.73
CA TYR A 329 -12.38 -8.48 -10.72
C TYR A 329 -12.62 -9.00 -9.29
N SER A 330 -13.56 -9.95 -9.11
CA SER A 330 -13.85 -10.55 -7.80
C SER A 330 -12.70 -11.46 -7.37
N MET A 331 -12.36 -11.39 -6.09
CA MET A 331 -11.38 -12.30 -5.48
C MET A 331 -11.79 -13.76 -5.63
N MET A 332 -13.08 -14.05 -5.58
CA MET A 332 -13.61 -15.40 -5.76
C MET A 332 -13.42 -15.87 -7.20
N TYR A 333 -13.63 -15.02 -8.20
CA TYR A 333 -13.31 -15.32 -9.59
C TYR A 333 -11.82 -15.62 -9.79
N TRP A 334 -10.95 -14.84 -9.14
CA TRP A 334 -9.50 -15.05 -9.23
C TRP A 334 -9.05 -16.36 -8.58
N LYS A 335 -9.72 -16.80 -7.50
CA LYS A 335 -9.47 -18.11 -6.87
C LYS A 335 -9.84 -19.29 -7.78
N GLU A 336 -10.81 -19.10 -8.64
CA GLU A 336 -11.26 -20.13 -9.61
C GLU A 336 -10.58 -20.02 -10.99
N THR A 337 -9.83 -18.95 -11.24
CA THR A 337 -9.18 -18.72 -12.54
C THR A 337 -7.77 -19.28 -12.53
N PRO A 338 -7.45 -20.28 -13.36
CA PRO A 338 -6.11 -20.83 -13.46
C PRO A 338 -5.14 -19.83 -14.10
N VAL A 339 -3.89 -19.85 -13.63
CA VAL A 339 -2.83 -19.03 -14.22
C VAL A 339 -2.35 -19.64 -15.51
N SER A 340 -2.36 -18.86 -16.58
CA SER A 340 -1.74 -19.21 -17.87
C SER A 340 -0.26 -18.85 -17.87
N THR A 341 0.61 -19.86 -17.83
CA THR A 341 2.07 -19.64 -17.94
C THR A 341 2.47 -19.08 -19.29
N GLU A 342 1.69 -19.35 -20.35
CA GLU A 342 1.88 -18.75 -21.67
C GLU A 342 1.65 -17.23 -21.60
N PHE A 343 0.51 -16.80 -21.05
CA PHE A 343 0.23 -15.39 -20.84
C PHE A 343 1.34 -14.70 -20.03
N LEU A 344 1.83 -15.34 -18.97
CA LEU A 344 2.90 -14.77 -18.15
C LEU A 344 4.17 -14.54 -18.97
N ARG A 345 4.59 -15.53 -19.79
CA ARG A 345 5.79 -15.41 -20.64
C ARG A 345 5.64 -14.32 -21.70
N GLU A 346 4.51 -14.28 -22.38
CA GLU A 346 4.22 -13.27 -23.39
C GLU A 346 4.24 -11.85 -22.82
N ASN A 347 3.80 -11.68 -21.58
CA ASN A 347 3.76 -10.39 -20.90
C ASN A 347 4.99 -10.12 -20.01
N LYS A 348 6.04 -10.94 -20.12
CA LYS A 348 7.29 -10.82 -19.35
C LYS A 348 7.07 -10.77 -17.83
N MET A 349 6.05 -11.46 -17.37
CA MET A 349 5.74 -11.61 -15.96
C MET A 349 6.56 -12.76 -15.35
N PRO A 350 6.77 -12.77 -14.02
CA PRO A 350 7.53 -13.82 -13.35
C PRO A 350 6.97 -15.22 -13.64
N VAL A 351 7.79 -16.07 -14.23
CA VAL A 351 7.53 -17.50 -14.34
C VAL A 351 8.70 -18.22 -13.69
N SER A 352 8.59 -18.44 -12.38
CA SER A 352 9.56 -19.24 -11.67
C SER A 352 9.22 -20.74 -11.87
N ASP A 353 10.16 -21.49 -12.41
CA ASP A 353 9.98 -22.94 -12.52
C ASP A 353 9.71 -23.57 -11.13
N GLY A 354 10.38 -23.09 -10.06
CA GLY A 354 10.13 -23.52 -8.70
C GLY A 354 8.73 -23.20 -8.17
N TYR A 355 8.04 -22.22 -8.71
CA TYR A 355 6.66 -21.92 -8.33
C TYR A 355 5.64 -22.86 -8.99
N PHE A 356 5.93 -23.32 -10.20
CA PHE A 356 5.02 -24.14 -11.01
C PHE A 356 5.41 -25.61 -11.08
N ILE A 357 6.64 -25.99 -10.76
CA ILE A 357 7.14 -27.35 -10.90
C ILE A 357 7.30 -27.99 -9.55
N ARG A 358 6.73 -29.20 -9.36
CA ARG A 358 6.93 -30.03 -8.17
C ARG A 358 8.21 -30.83 -8.26
N LYS A 359 8.64 -31.41 -7.14
CA LYS A 359 9.84 -32.25 -7.04
C LYS A 359 9.82 -33.44 -7.98
N ASP A 360 8.65 -33.98 -8.28
CA ASP A 360 8.46 -35.08 -9.23
C ASP A 360 8.43 -34.63 -10.72
N GLY A 361 8.59 -33.32 -10.98
CA GLY A 361 8.56 -32.74 -12.31
C GLY A 361 7.16 -32.42 -12.82
N SER A 362 6.11 -32.72 -12.08
CA SER A 362 4.74 -32.35 -12.46
C SER A 362 4.46 -30.87 -12.26
N VAL A 363 3.50 -30.34 -13.03
CA VAL A 363 3.09 -28.94 -12.92
C VAL A 363 2.10 -28.77 -11.76
N ALA A 364 2.36 -27.80 -10.89
CA ALA A 364 1.42 -27.35 -9.88
C ALA A 364 0.44 -26.36 -10.52
N GLU A 365 -0.84 -26.65 -10.44
CA GLU A 365 -1.87 -25.68 -10.79
C GLU A 365 -1.84 -24.54 -9.80
N ARG A 366 -1.91 -23.31 -10.32
CA ARG A 366 -2.01 -22.07 -9.55
C ARG A 366 -3.19 -21.27 -10.05
N ASN A 367 -3.87 -20.62 -9.15
CA ASN A 367 -4.90 -19.65 -9.51
C ASN A 367 -4.35 -18.21 -9.50
N VAL A 368 -5.10 -17.29 -10.08
CA VAL A 368 -4.71 -15.89 -10.20
C VAL A 368 -4.56 -15.23 -8.83
N PHE A 369 -5.44 -15.56 -7.88
CA PHE A 369 -5.40 -15.00 -6.53
C PHE A 369 -4.08 -15.33 -5.82
N ASP A 370 -3.71 -16.61 -5.79
CA ASP A 370 -2.46 -17.05 -5.18
C ASP A 370 -1.25 -16.46 -5.89
N TYR A 371 -1.29 -16.41 -7.23
CA TYR A 371 -0.21 -15.84 -8.02
C TYR A 371 0.01 -14.35 -7.70
N ILE A 372 -1.06 -13.56 -7.62
CA ILE A 372 -0.96 -12.13 -7.25
C ILE A 372 -0.41 -12.03 -5.82
N ARG A 373 -1.02 -12.71 -4.85
CA ARG A 373 -0.60 -12.68 -3.45
C ARG A 373 0.90 -12.97 -3.28
N ASP A 374 1.34 -14.03 -3.90
CA ASP A 374 2.70 -14.55 -3.72
C ASP A 374 3.76 -13.69 -4.41
N HIS A 375 3.38 -12.89 -5.39
CA HIS A 375 4.30 -12.05 -6.16
C HIS A 375 4.19 -10.55 -5.90
N LEU A 376 3.23 -10.07 -5.10
CA LEU A 376 3.22 -8.67 -4.66
C LEU A 376 4.55 -8.29 -4.01
N GLY A 377 5.12 -7.15 -4.38
CA GLY A 377 6.38 -6.67 -3.86
C GLY A 377 7.62 -7.41 -4.35
N TYR A 378 7.49 -8.39 -5.25
CA TYR A 378 8.62 -8.95 -5.96
C TYR A 378 9.16 -7.91 -6.93
N ARG A 379 10.40 -7.55 -6.73
CA ARG A 379 11.17 -6.72 -7.66
C ARG A 379 12.11 -7.65 -8.40
N ILE A 380 11.83 -7.80 -9.66
CA ILE A 380 12.64 -8.63 -10.57
C ILE A 380 13.69 -7.76 -11.20
#